data_00ef6d996efbad21bb99c1eb3b9033ec
#
_entry.id   00ef6d996efbad21bb99c1eb3b9033ec
#
_cell.length_a   1.000
_cell.length_b   1.000
_cell.length_c   1.000
_cell.angle_alpha   90.00
_cell.angle_beta   90.00
_cell.angle_gamma   90.00
#
_symmetry.space_group_name_H-M   'P 1'
#
loop_
_entity.id
_entity.type
_entity.pdbx_description
1 polymer ?
#
loop_
_entity_poly.entity_id
_entity_poly.type
_entity_poly.pdbx_seq_one_letter_code
_entity_poly.pdbx_strand_id
1 'polypeptide(L)'
;VDYQDDFPWVVQEKILDVYNRLNKKYDCIYVLANSIGAYFSMHTLQKADIKKAFFISPILDMERLILDMMRWAEVSEDELAEKEEIPTDFGETLSWKYFCYVREHPISWEIPTEILYGENDSMTTLQTVKKFMDSHEAHLTVMKGGEHWFHTKEQLAFLNDWMRSVV
;
A
#
# COMPACT_ATOMS: atom_id res chain seq x y z
N VAL A 1 2.97 0.35 12.97
CA VAL A 1 4.14 -0.53 12.76
C VAL A 1 5.18 0.29 12.01
N ASP A 2 6.41 0.28 12.50
CA ASP A 2 7.54 0.88 11.80
C ASP A 2 8.11 -0.14 10.80
N TYR A 3 8.23 0.28 9.54
CA TYR A 3 8.67 -0.56 8.42
C TYR A 3 9.61 0.19 7.45
N GLN A 4 10.21 1.29 7.91
CA GLN A 4 11.14 2.06 7.09
C GLN A 4 12.29 1.15 6.62
N ASP A 5 12.58 1.16 5.32
CA ASP A 5 13.63 0.39 4.66
C ASP A 5 13.53 -1.14 4.80
N ASP A 6 12.37 -1.66 5.25
CA ASP A 6 12.17 -3.10 5.42
C ASP A 6 11.54 -3.76 4.19
N PHE A 7 11.94 -5.00 3.93
CA PHE A 7 11.33 -5.85 2.92
C PHE A 7 10.01 -6.46 3.41
N PRO A 8 9.09 -6.85 2.50
CA PRO A 8 7.76 -7.36 2.85
C PRO A 8 7.79 -8.56 3.80
N TRP A 9 8.76 -9.47 3.68
CA TRP A 9 8.89 -10.62 4.59
C TRP A 9 9.28 -10.23 6.02
N VAL A 10 10.02 -9.13 6.20
CA VAL A 10 10.36 -8.58 7.53
C VAL A 10 9.17 -7.84 8.12
N VAL A 11 8.51 -7.01 7.32
CA VAL A 11 7.32 -6.24 7.74
C VAL A 11 6.17 -7.18 8.10
N GLN A 12 6.01 -8.29 7.38
CA GLN A 12 5.00 -9.31 7.67
C GLN A 12 5.11 -9.83 9.09
N GLU A 13 6.31 -10.17 9.56
CA GLU A 13 6.52 -10.65 10.93
C GLU A 13 6.11 -9.58 11.97
N LYS A 14 6.49 -8.33 11.74
CA LYS A 14 6.14 -7.21 12.62
C LYS A 14 4.63 -6.97 12.70
N ILE A 15 3.94 -6.99 11.56
CA ILE A 15 2.49 -6.80 11.51
C ILE A 15 1.76 -7.98 12.17
N LEU A 16 2.18 -9.21 11.91
CA LEU A 16 1.60 -10.41 12.53
C LEU A 16 1.77 -10.40 14.05
N ASP A 17 2.92 -9.99 14.57
CA ASP A 17 3.12 -9.87 16.02
C ASP A 17 2.12 -8.87 16.65
N VAL A 18 1.94 -7.71 16.03
CA VAL A 18 0.97 -6.71 16.49
C VAL A 18 -0.46 -7.27 16.41
N TYR A 19 -0.84 -7.83 15.26
CA TYR A 19 -2.17 -8.42 15.08
C TYR A 19 -2.47 -9.51 16.11
N ASN A 20 -1.55 -10.44 16.30
CA ASN A 20 -1.73 -11.55 17.25
C ASN A 20 -1.87 -11.09 18.72
N ARG A 21 -1.22 -9.98 19.08
CA ARG A 21 -1.39 -9.36 20.41
C ARG A 21 -2.76 -8.69 20.56
N LEU A 22 -3.22 -8.00 19.52
CA LEU A 22 -4.50 -7.30 19.53
C LEU A 22 -5.67 -8.28 19.49
N ASN A 23 -5.60 -9.31 18.65
CA ASN A 23 -6.65 -10.32 18.46
C ASN A 23 -6.93 -11.15 19.75
N LYS A 24 -5.98 -11.17 20.69
CA LYS A 24 -6.19 -11.78 22.03
C LYS A 24 -6.98 -10.89 22.99
N LYS A 25 -7.13 -9.60 22.67
CA LYS A 25 -7.69 -8.61 23.59
C LYS A 25 -8.98 -7.95 23.09
N TYR A 26 -9.18 -7.94 21.79
CA TYR A 26 -10.25 -7.19 21.14
C TYR A 26 -11.00 -8.08 20.15
N ASP A 27 -12.32 -8.04 20.23
CA ASP A 27 -13.22 -8.77 19.34
C ASP A 27 -13.38 -8.10 17.95
N CYS A 28 -12.88 -6.87 17.82
CA CYS A 28 -13.01 -6.10 16.59
C CYS A 28 -11.73 -5.33 16.30
N ILE A 29 -11.12 -5.59 15.15
CA ILE A 29 -9.89 -4.96 14.71
C ILE A 29 -10.12 -4.26 13.37
N TYR A 30 -9.64 -3.03 13.27
CA TYR A 30 -9.61 -2.24 12.05
C TYR A 30 -8.16 -1.99 11.65
N VAL A 31 -7.94 -1.81 10.34
CA VAL A 31 -6.63 -1.44 9.80
C VAL A 31 -6.72 -0.04 9.21
N LEU A 32 -5.83 0.84 9.63
CA LEU A 32 -5.56 2.12 8.98
C LEU A 32 -4.15 2.08 8.40
N ALA A 33 -4.02 2.31 7.11
CA ALA A 33 -2.73 2.28 6.44
C ALA A 33 -2.60 3.39 5.39
N ASN A 34 -1.38 3.90 5.23
CA ASN A 34 -1.03 4.90 4.23
C ASN A 34 0.01 4.33 3.25
N SER A 35 -0.13 4.67 1.97
CA SER A 35 0.85 4.39 0.92
C SER A 35 1.25 2.90 0.88
N ILE A 36 2.53 2.59 0.95
CA ILE A 36 3.07 1.22 0.96
C ILE A 36 2.58 0.40 2.16
N GLY A 37 2.20 1.05 3.26
CA GLY A 37 1.59 0.37 4.41
C GLY A 37 0.29 -0.36 4.06
N ALA A 38 -0.46 0.11 3.05
CA ALA A 38 -1.63 -0.60 2.54
C ALA A 38 -1.22 -1.93 1.88
N TYR A 39 -0.19 -1.93 1.03
CA TYR A 39 0.36 -3.15 0.44
C TYR A 39 0.79 -4.15 1.51
N PHE A 40 1.60 -3.72 2.49
CA PHE A 40 2.05 -4.59 3.58
C PHE A 40 0.89 -5.14 4.42
N SER A 41 -0.13 -4.31 4.67
CA SER A 41 -1.33 -4.75 5.39
C SER A 41 -2.10 -5.79 4.60
N MET A 42 -2.36 -5.57 3.32
CA MET A 42 -3.04 -6.54 2.45
C MET A 42 -2.26 -7.84 2.34
N HIS A 43 -0.96 -7.77 2.07
CA HIS A 43 -0.07 -8.92 1.97
C HIS A 43 -0.09 -9.79 3.24
N THR A 44 -0.08 -9.14 4.42
CA THR A 44 0.06 -9.84 5.69
C THR A 44 -1.29 -10.32 6.25
N LEU A 45 -2.33 -9.48 6.14
CA LEU A 45 -3.59 -9.67 6.86
C LEU A 45 -4.73 -10.22 6.00
N GLN A 46 -4.46 -10.63 4.75
CA GLN A 46 -5.48 -11.12 3.82
C GLN A 46 -6.33 -12.30 4.33
N LYS A 47 -5.85 -13.03 5.36
CA LYS A 47 -6.56 -14.14 6.01
C LYS A 47 -6.88 -13.87 7.49
N ALA A 48 -6.64 -12.63 7.94
CA ALA A 48 -6.88 -12.23 9.31
C ALA A 48 -8.34 -11.78 9.50
N ASP A 49 -8.85 -11.91 10.73
CA ASP A 49 -10.17 -11.39 11.09
C ASP A 49 -10.11 -9.89 11.33
N ILE A 50 -10.20 -9.15 10.24
CA ILE A 50 -10.22 -7.68 10.20
C ILE A 50 -11.61 -7.21 9.79
N LYS A 51 -12.21 -6.36 10.58
CA LYS A 51 -13.57 -5.88 10.33
C LYS A 51 -13.68 -4.97 9.11
N LYS A 52 -12.71 -4.06 8.95
CA LYS A 52 -12.67 -3.09 7.85
C LYS A 52 -11.27 -2.48 7.74
N ALA A 53 -10.88 -2.10 6.55
CA ALA A 53 -9.64 -1.37 6.28
C ALA A 53 -9.93 0.05 5.80
N PHE A 54 -9.03 0.98 6.14
CA PHE A 54 -9.04 2.38 5.74
C PHE A 54 -7.68 2.69 5.11
N PHE A 55 -7.65 2.95 3.83
CA PHE A 55 -6.42 3.17 3.09
C PHE A 55 -6.33 4.60 2.56
N ILE A 56 -5.21 5.26 2.84
CA ILE A 56 -4.91 6.62 2.40
C ILE A 56 -3.82 6.55 1.34
N SER A 57 -4.08 7.04 0.13
CA SER A 57 -3.16 6.99 -1.01
C SER A 57 -2.47 5.62 -1.16
N PRO A 58 -3.22 4.50 -1.21
CA PRO A 58 -2.63 3.18 -1.07
C PRO A 58 -1.80 2.76 -2.27
N ILE A 59 -0.73 2.02 -2.04
CA ILE A 59 -0.10 1.19 -3.06
C ILE A 59 -0.89 -0.13 -3.13
N LEU A 60 -1.69 -0.28 -4.20
CA LEU A 60 -2.60 -1.41 -4.41
C LEU A 60 -2.02 -2.46 -5.38
N ASP A 61 -1.00 -2.09 -6.13
CA ASP A 61 -0.32 -2.94 -7.11
C ASP A 61 1.19 -2.69 -7.02
N MET A 62 1.87 -3.47 -6.18
CA MET A 62 3.30 -3.30 -5.92
C MET A 62 4.14 -3.74 -7.12
N GLU A 63 3.73 -4.77 -7.87
CA GLU A 63 4.45 -5.16 -9.08
C GLU A 63 4.45 -4.00 -10.08
N ARG A 64 3.30 -3.36 -10.28
CA ARG A 64 3.19 -2.19 -11.15
C ARG A 64 4.08 -1.04 -10.70
N LEU A 65 4.11 -0.75 -9.38
CA LEU A 65 4.97 0.31 -8.85
C LEU A 65 6.45 0.01 -9.12
N ILE A 66 6.90 -1.23 -8.88
CA ILE A 66 8.29 -1.62 -9.15
C ILE A 66 8.61 -1.46 -10.65
N LEU A 67 7.71 -1.89 -11.54
CA LEU A 67 7.88 -1.73 -12.99
C LEU A 67 7.92 -0.24 -13.41
N ASP A 68 7.13 0.62 -12.78
CA ASP A 68 7.18 2.06 -13.02
C ASP A 68 8.50 2.66 -12.53
N MET A 69 8.98 2.26 -11.34
CA MET A 69 10.30 2.67 -10.81
C MET A 69 11.45 2.21 -11.71
N MET A 70 11.41 0.98 -12.22
CA MET A 70 12.39 0.47 -13.19
C MET A 70 12.38 1.32 -14.47
N ARG A 71 11.19 1.69 -14.95
CA ARG A 71 11.07 2.56 -16.14
C ARG A 71 11.63 3.96 -15.88
N TRP A 72 11.38 4.55 -14.69
CA TRP A 72 11.95 5.87 -14.32
C TRP A 72 13.48 5.84 -14.22
N ALA A 73 14.03 4.70 -13.77
CA ALA A 73 15.48 4.49 -13.67
C ALA A 73 16.12 3.99 -14.98
N GLU A 74 15.31 3.76 -16.03
CA GLU A 74 15.75 3.16 -17.31
C GLU A 74 16.41 1.77 -17.13
N VAL A 75 15.97 0.99 -16.15
CA VAL A 75 16.46 -0.36 -15.81
C VAL A 75 15.56 -1.42 -16.42
N SER A 76 16.14 -2.41 -17.13
CA SER A 76 15.42 -3.60 -17.61
C SER A 76 15.33 -4.70 -16.55
N GLU A 77 14.39 -5.66 -16.74
CA GLU A 77 14.30 -6.83 -15.86
C GLU A 77 15.58 -7.68 -15.91
N ASP A 78 16.17 -7.87 -17.10
CA ASP A 78 17.41 -8.63 -17.26
C ASP A 78 18.58 -7.96 -16.51
N GLU A 79 18.67 -6.63 -16.57
CA GLU A 79 19.68 -5.88 -15.86
C GLU A 79 19.49 -5.95 -14.34
N LEU A 80 18.25 -5.83 -13.85
CA LEU A 80 17.96 -5.98 -12.43
C LEU A 80 18.23 -7.40 -11.93
N ALA A 81 17.91 -8.43 -12.75
CA ALA A 81 18.19 -9.82 -12.43
C ALA A 81 19.70 -10.10 -12.36
N GLU A 82 20.51 -9.48 -13.24
CA GLU A 82 21.96 -9.65 -13.23
C GLU A 82 22.65 -8.95 -12.06
N LYS A 83 22.18 -7.72 -11.73
CA LYS A 83 22.80 -6.89 -10.69
C LYS A 83 22.25 -7.13 -9.29
N GLU A 84 21.08 -7.79 -9.20
CA GLU A 84 20.31 -8.07 -7.98
C GLU A 84 19.77 -6.83 -7.26
N GLU A 85 20.58 -5.79 -7.10
CA GLU A 85 20.22 -4.51 -6.49
C GLU A 85 20.77 -3.34 -7.31
N ILE A 86 19.91 -2.33 -7.55
CA ILE A 86 20.28 -1.12 -8.29
C ILE A 86 19.75 0.09 -7.52
N PRO A 87 20.65 0.90 -6.90
CA PRO A 87 20.26 2.18 -6.32
C PRO A 87 19.83 3.16 -7.40
N THR A 88 18.78 3.94 -7.13
CA THR A 88 18.22 4.92 -8.07
C THR A 88 18.51 6.36 -7.63
N ASP A 89 18.44 7.30 -8.58
CA ASP A 89 18.65 8.72 -8.32
C ASP A 89 17.52 9.37 -7.49
N PHE A 90 16.37 8.70 -7.38
CA PHE A 90 15.24 9.15 -6.56
C PHE A 90 15.23 8.55 -5.14
N GLY A 91 16.33 7.90 -4.72
CA GLY A 91 16.58 7.50 -3.34
C GLY A 91 16.12 6.09 -2.96
N GLU A 92 15.46 5.38 -3.87
CA GLU A 92 15.06 3.99 -3.66
C GLU A 92 16.07 3.02 -4.26
N THR A 93 16.15 1.80 -3.74
CA THR A 93 16.93 0.72 -4.33
C THR A 93 16.01 -0.32 -4.93
N LEU A 94 16.12 -0.52 -6.26
CA LEU A 94 15.46 -1.62 -6.93
C LEU A 94 16.08 -2.94 -6.48
N SER A 95 15.26 -3.92 -6.13
CA SER A 95 15.72 -5.25 -5.69
C SER A 95 15.04 -6.34 -6.50
N TRP A 96 15.85 -7.16 -7.18
CA TRP A 96 15.37 -8.33 -7.92
C TRP A 96 14.63 -9.31 -7.01
N LYS A 97 15.16 -9.56 -5.81
CA LYS A 97 14.52 -10.41 -4.82
C LYS A 97 13.15 -9.90 -4.41
N TYR A 98 13.00 -8.57 -4.22
CA TYR A 98 11.70 -7.99 -3.88
C TYR A 98 10.72 -8.15 -5.04
N PHE A 99 11.15 -7.88 -6.26
CA PHE A 99 10.32 -7.99 -7.46
C PHE A 99 9.80 -9.42 -7.68
N CYS A 100 10.69 -10.42 -7.59
CA CYS A 100 10.29 -11.83 -7.65
C CYS A 100 9.32 -12.19 -6.53
N TYR A 101 9.59 -11.75 -5.30
CA TYR A 101 8.73 -12.01 -4.16
C TYR A 101 7.29 -11.50 -4.37
N VAL A 102 7.14 -10.29 -4.91
CA VAL A 102 5.82 -9.71 -5.20
C VAL A 102 5.05 -10.56 -6.21
N ARG A 103 5.72 -11.04 -7.27
CA ARG A 103 5.13 -11.91 -8.30
C ARG A 103 4.72 -13.28 -7.76
N GLU A 104 5.50 -13.83 -6.84
CA GLU A 104 5.26 -15.15 -6.23
C GLU A 104 4.18 -15.10 -5.14
N HIS A 105 3.86 -13.93 -4.60
CA HIS A 105 2.92 -13.74 -3.51
C HIS A 105 1.78 -12.77 -3.88
N PRO A 106 0.90 -13.16 -4.80
CA PRO A 106 -0.25 -12.33 -5.18
C PRO A 106 -1.17 -12.11 -3.97
N ILE A 107 -1.73 -10.91 -3.88
CA ILE A 107 -2.66 -10.54 -2.81
C ILE A 107 -4.06 -11.01 -3.19
N SER A 108 -4.74 -11.64 -2.21
CA SER A 108 -6.17 -11.97 -2.26
C SER A 108 -6.88 -11.24 -1.12
N TRP A 109 -7.37 -10.03 -1.38
CA TRP A 109 -7.94 -9.17 -0.36
C TRP A 109 -9.48 -9.20 -0.39
N GLU A 110 -10.11 -9.63 0.71
CA GLU A 110 -11.56 -9.75 0.83
C GLU A 110 -12.15 -8.84 1.92
N ILE A 111 -11.32 -8.03 2.58
CA ILE A 111 -11.75 -7.17 3.69
C ILE A 111 -12.38 -5.90 3.12
N PRO A 112 -13.60 -5.50 3.56
CA PRO A 112 -14.23 -4.26 3.14
C PRO A 112 -13.31 -3.06 3.37
N THR A 113 -13.13 -2.24 2.35
CA THR A 113 -12.09 -1.19 2.36
C THR A 113 -12.65 0.17 1.98
N GLU A 114 -12.32 1.19 2.78
CA GLU A 114 -12.50 2.60 2.41
C GLU A 114 -11.17 3.16 1.89
N ILE A 115 -11.19 3.82 0.75
CA ILE A 115 -10.01 4.41 0.11
C ILE A 115 -10.16 5.92 0.03
N LEU A 116 -9.19 6.64 0.57
CA LEU A 116 -8.98 8.07 0.29
C LEU A 116 -7.85 8.20 -0.73
N TYR A 117 -8.12 8.92 -1.83
CA TYR A 117 -7.20 9.08 -2.93
C TYR A 117 -7.06 10.56 -3.33
N GLY A 118 -5.84 11.02 -3.54
CA GLY A 118 -5.56 12.35 -4.08
C GLY A 118 -5.63 12.36 -5.61
N GLU A 119 -6.39 13.29 -6.20
CA GLU A 119 -6.53 13.41 -7.67
C GLU A 119 -5.18 13.51 -8.40
N ASN A 120 -4.18 14.16 -7.76
CA ASN A 120 -2.83 14.37 -8.28
C ASN A 120 -1.81 13.35 -7.71
N ASP A 121 -2.28 12.19 -7.26
CA ASP A 121 -1.37 11.13 -6.80
C ASP A 121 -0.43 10.69 -7.93
N SER A 122 0.88 10.79 -7.69
CA SER A 122 1.93 10.45 -8.65
C SER A 122 2.46 9.03 -8.52
N MET A 123 2.11 8.32 -7.44
CA MET A 123 2.61 6.95 -7.17
C MET A 123 1.61 5.87 -7.61
N THR A 124 0.32 6.13 -7.41
CA THR A 124 -0.75 5.21 -7.82
C THR A 124 -1.70 5.92 -8.77
N THR A 125 -1.98 5.33 -9.92
CA THR A 125 -2.94 5.93 -10.87
C THR A 125 -4.37 5.65 -10.43
N LEU A 126 -5.30 6.56 -10.76
CA LEU A 126 -6.73 6.32 -10.54
C LEU A 126 -7.22 5.05 -11.26
N GLN A 127 -6.60 4.67 -12.38
CA GLN A 127 -6.91 3.43 -13.09
C GLN A 127 -6.57 2.20 -12.24
N THR A 128 -5.42 2.21 -11.55
CA THR A 128 -5.03 1.14 -10.61
C THR A 128 -6.04 1.00 -9.47
N VAL A 129 -6.48 2.15 -8.90
CA VAL A 129 -7.50 2.16 -7.85
C VAL A 129 -8.83 1.58 -8.34
N LYS A 130 -9.29 1.98 -9.53
CA LYS A 130 -10.53 1.45 -10.13
C LYS A 130 -10.43 -0.04 -10.40
N LYS A 131 -9.32 -0.52 -10.97
CA LYS A 131 -9.08 -1.96 -11.19
C LYS A 131 -9.16 -2.75 -9.88
N PHE A 132 -8.62 -2.21 -8.79
CA PHE A 132 -8.74 -2.82 -7.47
C PHE A 132 -10.22 -2.90 -7.03
N MET A 133 -10.99 -1.82 -7.18
CA MET A 133 -12.41 -1.79 -6.83
C MET A 133 -13.26 -2.74 -7.65
N ASP A 134 -12.91 -3.00 -8.91
CA ASP A 134 -13.64 -3.95 -9.78
C ASP A 134 -13.58 -5.40 -9.25
N SER A 135 -12.58 -5.71 -8.41
CA SER A 135 -12.31 -7.06 -7.90
C SER A 135 -12.50 -7.20 -6.40
N HIS A 136 -12.71 -6.09 -5.68
CA HIS A 136 -12.74 -6.07 -4.22
C HIS A 136 -13.87 -5.18 -3.70
N GLU A 137 -14.41 -5.52 -2.52
CA GLU A 137 -15.38 -4.66 -1.83
C GLU A 137 -14.70 -3.40 -1.31
N ALA A 138 -14.74 -2.33 -2.10
CA ALA A 138 -14.07 -1.08 -1.75
C ALA A 138 -14.89 0.15 -2.16
N HIS A 139 -14.82 1.21 -1.34
CA HIS A 139 -15.38 2.52 -1.61
C HIS A 139 -14.27 3.56 -1.77
N LEU A 140 -14.42 4.45 -2.76
CA LEU A 140 -13.42 5.46 -3.10
C LEU A 140 -13.93 6.86 -2.81
N THR A 141 -13.15 7.60 -2.04
CA THR A 141 -13.27 9.06 -1.91
C THR A 141 -12.07 9.72 -2.58
N VAL A 142 -12.33 10.64 -3.52
CA VAL A 142 -11.28 11.38 -4.22
C VAL A 142 -11.24 12.81 -3.70
N MET A 143 -10.08 13.24 -3.21
CA MET A 143 -9.84 14.65 -2.92
C MET A 143 -9.39 15.35 -4.19
N LYS A 144 -10.18 16.32 -4.67
CA LYS A 144 -9.81 17.16 -5.82
C LYS A 144 -8.56 17.98 -5.51
N GLY A 145 -7.55 17.90 -6.40
CA GLY A 145 -6.26 18.56 -6.19
C GLY A 145 -5.40 17.96 -5.08
N GLY A 146 -5.84 16.88 -4.42
CA GLY A 146 -5.06 16.18 -3.42
C GLY A 146 -3.84 15.47 -4.03
N GLU A 147 -2.76 15.39 -3.28
CA GLU A 147 -1.51 14.74 -3.66
C GLU A 147 -1.37 13.38 -2.96
N HIS A 148 -0.34 12.61 -3.31
CA HIS A 148 -0.04 11.34 -2.61
C HIS A 148 0.15 11.55 -1.10
N TRP A 149 0.86 12.59 -0.72
CA TRP A 149 1.06 13.00 0.67
C TRP A 149 0.05 14.06 1.08
N PHE A 150 -0.88 13.70 1.97
CA PHE A 150 -1.82 14.64 2.58
C PHE A 150 -1.11 15.47 3.64
N HIS A 151 -0.48 16.59 3.26
CA HIS A 151 0.42 17.37 4.12
C HIS A 151 0.01 18.84 4.28
N THR A 152 -0.78 19.40 3.35
CA THR A 152 -1.25 20.78 3.49
C THR A 152 -2.39 20.87 4.51
N LYS A 153 -2.64 22.07 5.04
CA LYS A 153 -3.75 22.27 5.99
C LYS A 153 -5.10 21.84 5.42
N GLU A 154 -5.33 22.11 4.14
CA GLU A 154 -6.56 21.73 3.43
C GLU A 154 -6.66 20.21 3.27
N GLN A 155 -5.58 19.55 2.84
CA GLN A 155 -5.53 18.12 2.68
C GLN A 155 -5.71 17.39 4.03
N LEU A 156 -5.07 17.89 5.10
CA LEU A 156 -5.25 17.34 6.44
C LEU A 156 -6.66 17.54 7.00
N ALA A 157 -7.29 18.68 6.71
CA ALA A 157 -8.68 18.90 7.08
C ALA A 157 -9.61 17.91 6.35
N PHE A 158 -9.43 17.74 5.05
CA PHE A 158 -10.19 16.78 4.25
C PHE A 158 -10.00 15.35 4.75
N LEU A 159 -8.76 14.93 5.02
CA LEU A 159 -8.45 13.63 5.61
C LEU A 159 -9.19 13.42 6.95
N ASN A 160 -9.17 14.43 7.84
CA ASN A 160 -9.86 14.33 9.12
C ASN A 160 -11.38 14.22 8.95
N ASP A 161 -11.98 14.96 8.02
CA ASP A 161 -13.41 14.90 7.74
C ASP A 161 -13.78 13.56 7.11
N TRP A 162 -12.97 13.05 6.19
CA TRP A 162 -13.14 11.70 5.64
C TRP A 162 -13.09 10.64 6.73
N MET A 163 -12.06 10.65 7.59
CA MET A 163 -11.95 9.69 8.71
C MET A 163 -13.20 9.68 9.59
N ARG A 164 -13.74 10.86 9.93
CA ARG A 164 -14.97 10.97 10.74
C ARG A 164 -16.22 10.44 10.03
N SER A 165 -16.22 10.42 8.70
CA SER A 165 -17.37 9.97 7.91
C SER A 165 -17.40 8.47 7.68
N VAL A 166 -16.24 7.77 7.78
CA VAL A 166 -16.10 6.35 7.42
C VAL A 166 -15.88 5.43 8.63
N VAL A 167 -15.49 5.99 9.77
CA VAL A 167 -15.34 5.31 11.08
C VAL A 167 -16.60 5.55 11.89
#